data_238bcf75edded1cd7807580afd96ea25
#
_entry.id   238bcf75edded1cd7807580afd96ea25
#
_cell.length_a   1.000
_cell.length_b   1.000
_cell.length_c   1.000
_cell.angle_alpha   90.00
_cell.angle_beta   90.00
_cell.angle_gamma   90.00
#
_symmetry.space_group_name_H-M   'P 1'
#
loop_
_entity.id
_entity.type
_entity.pdbx_description
1 polymer ?
#
loop_
_entity_poly.entity_id
_entity_poly.type
_entity_poly.pdbx_seq_one_letter_code
_entity_poly.pdbx_strand_id
1 'polypeptide(L)'
;MSYLSIEGGAPLHGELTIQGSKNSVLPVLAATILARDVCRIENCPRLRDVDASVAILRHLGCRVRRDGTALEVDTAPMARCDIPDELMREMRSSIIFLGAILARQGEAVLSYPGGCELGPRPIDLHLAALRELGAEITERYGELRCRAKCLRGTDITLAIPSVGATENAILAACGAEGTSVIYNAAREPEIVDLQALLRSMGARVNGAGGSIITVEGGAALHGCTHRVIGDRIVCATYLCAAAAVGGEVRLTGVDYRAVSTVALSLAESGCEVRSEADAVSLRSTGALRSVRPVRTAPYPGFPTDAQPVLMAALLRSEGCTVFVENIFENRYRHVDELSRMGAEIRVVGRVAVVNGVRTLHGAAVKCTDLRGGAALVIAGLSAEGTTRVTELTHIDRGYDAIERDLAALGAQIRRETT
;
A
#
# COMPACT_ATOMS: atom_id res chain seq x y z
N MET A 1 19.00 -6.01 18.15
CA MET A 1 17.91 -6.00 17.12
C MET A 1 16.62 -5.52 17.76
N SER A 2 15.80 -4.72 17.07
CA SER A 2 14.50 -4.29 17.62
C SER A 2 13.43 -5.36 17.41
N TYR A 3 12.50 -5.47 18.38
CA TYR A 3 11.34 -6.35 18.32
C TYR A 3 10.14 -5.72 19.00
N LEU A 4 8.94 -6.20 18.70
CA LEU A 4 7.72 -5.85 19.44
C LEU A 4 7.47 -6.91 20.52
N SER A 5 7.26 -6.45 21.75
CA SER A 5 6.74 -7.26 22.86
C SER A 5 5.26 -6.94 23.03
N ILE A 6 4.41 -7.95 22.96
CA ILE A 6 2.95 -7.82 22.97
C ILE A 6 2.39 -8.73 24.07
N GLU A 7 1.70 -8.17 25.05
CA GLU A 7 0.87 -8.91 25.98
C GLU A 7 -0.57 -8.89 25.51
N GLY A 8 -1.12 -10.08 25.25
CA GLY A 8 -2.44 -10.18 24.67
C GLY A 8 -3.58 -10.05 25.69
N GLY A 9 -4.81 -9.97 25.18
CA GLY A 9 -6.04 -9.98 25.96
C GLY A 9 -6.61 -8.61 26.35
N ALA A 10 -5.90 -7.50 26.09
CA ALA A 10 -6.44 -6.17 26.35
C ALA A 10 -7.40 -5.73 25.23
N PRO A 11 -8.65 -5.31 25.54
CA PRO A 11 -9.56 -4.78 24.55
C PRO A 11 -9.07 -3.41 24.06
N LEU A 12 -9.42 -3.06 22.82
CA LEU A 12 -9.03 -1.77 22.22
C LEU A 12 -10.17 -0.76 22.29
N HIS A 13 -9.85 0.44 22.79
CA HIS A 13 -10.82 1.53 22.92
C HIS A 13 -10.20 2.88 22.53
N GLY A 14 -11.01 3.76 21.93
CA GLY A 14 -10.62 5.13 21.69
C GLY A 14 -10.71 5.56 20.24
N GLU A 15 -10.12 6.72 19.96
CA GLU A 15 -10.09 7.34 18.65
C GLU A 15 -8.66 7.45 18.15
N LEU A 16 -8.45 7.17 16.87
CA LEU A 16 -7.15 7.30 16.21
C LEU A 16 -7.33 7.91 14.82
N THR A 17 -6.48 8.88 14.47
CA THR A 17 -6.40 9.39 13.11
C THR A 17 -5.46 8.53 12.29
N ILE A 18 -5.96 8.02 11.17
CA ILE A 18 -5.21 7.15 10.27
C ILE A 18 -4.11 7.93 9.55
N GLN A 19 -2.91 7.38 9.54
CA GLN A 19 -1.76 7.92 8.79
C GLN A 19 -2.05 8.00 7.30
N GLY A 20 -1.27 8.82 6.57
CA GLY A 20 -1.36 8.88 5.11
C GLY A 20 -1.04 7.55 4.43
N SER A 21 -1.70 7.31 3.31
CA SER A 21 -1.59 6.06 2.56
C SER A 21 -0.19 5.87 1.97
N LYS A 22 0.44 4.75 2.33
CA LYS A 22 1.68 4.31 1.71
C LYS A 22 1.56 4.21 0.18
N ASN A 23 0.51 3.52 -0.26
CA ASN A 23 0.33 3.22 -1.68
C ASN A 23 -0.09 4.46 -2.50
N SER A 24 -0.54 5.53 -1.83
CA SER A 24 -0.83 6.81 -2.47
C SER A 24 0.38 7.74 -2.47
N VAL A 25 1.10 7.85 -1.37
CA VAL A 25 2.22 8.78 -1.25
C VAL A 25 3.35 8.49 -2.23
N LEU A 26 3.60 7.22 -2.59
CA LEU A 26 4.68 6.84 -3.50
C LEU A 26 4.47 7.38 -4.93
N PRO A 27 3.33 7.13 -5.60
CA PRO A 27 3.07 7.74 -6.90
C PRO A 27 2.89 9.27 -6.84
N VAL A 28 2.38 9.83 -5.73
CA VAL A 28 2.32 11.26 -5.47
C VAL A 28 3.72 11.88 -5.47
N LEU A 29 4.69 11.27 -4.77
CA LEU A 29 6.09 11.73 -4.77
C LEU A 29 6.72 11.62 -6.17
N ALA A 30 6.48 10.54 -6.90
CA ALA A 30 6.95 10.40 -8.28
C ALA A 30 6.35 11.47 -9.21
N ALA A 31 5.07 11.81 -9.04
CA ALA A 31 4.36 12.81 -9.82
C ALA A 31 4.94 14.23 -9.64
N THR A 32 5.52 14.55 -8.45
CA THR A 32 6.14 15.87 -8.21
C THR A 32 7.22 16.23 -9.24
N ILE A 33 7.89 15.21 -9.82
CA ILE A 33 8.90 15.38 -10.86
C ILE A 33 8.35 16.20 -12.05
N LEU A 34 7.08 16.08 -12.35
CA LEU A 34 6.45 16.74 -13.50
C LEU A 34 6.26 18.26 -13.31
N ALA A 35 6.27 18.77 -12.07
CA ALA A 35 5.96 20.16 -11.74
C ALA A 35 7.08 21.16 -12.18
N ARG A 36 8.34 20.75 -12.13
CA ARG A 36 9.51 21.66 -12.26
C ARG A 36 9.50 22.82 -11.26
N ASP A 37 8.90 22.61 -10.09
CA ASP A 37 8.58 23.62 -9.08
C ASP A 37 8.51 22.95 -7.70
N VAL A 38 8.09 23.68 -6.67
CA VAL A 38 7.94 23.18 -5.30
C VAL A 38 6.54 22.59 -5.10
N CYS A 39 6.48 21.32 -4.69
CA CYS A 39 5.26 20.68 -4.22
C CYS A 39 5.34 20.45 -2.70
N ARG A 40 4.26 20.77 -1.97
CA ARG A 40 4.08 20.46 -0.55
C ARG A 40 3.12 19.27 -0.42
N ILE A 41 3.64 18.15 0.05
CA ILE A 41 2.87 16.92 0.24
C ILE A 41 2.61 16.74 1.73
N GLU A 42 1.36 16.95 2.14
CA GLU A 42 0.90 16.83 3.53
C GLU A 42 0.42 15.40 3.85
N ASN A 43 0.30 15.08 5.14
CA ASN A 43 -0.07 13.75 5.63
C ASN A 43 0.85 12.64 5.08
N CYS A 44 2.14 12.96 4.94
CA CYS A 44 3.15 12.05 4.42
C CYS A 44 3.73 11.21 5.58
N PRO A 45 3.44 9.90 5.67
CA PRO A 45 3.84 9.06 6.79
C PRO A 45 5.36 8.85 6.81
N ARG A 46 5.90 8.48 7.98
CA ARG A 46 7.33 8.18 8.15
C ARG A 46 7.56 6.68 7.92
N LEU A 47 7.68 6.29 6.68
CA LEU A 47 7.85 4.91 6.24
C LEU A 47 9.19 4.73 5.54
N ARG A 48 9.79 3.57 5.66
CA ARG A 48 11.03 3.23 4.92
C ARG A 48 10.86 3.38 3.40
N ASP A 49 9.70 3.03 2.86
CA ASP A 49 9.42 3.18 1.42
C ASP A 49 9.32 4.67 1.01
N VAL A 50 8.87 5.55 1.90
CA VAL A 50 8.91 7.01 1.69
C VAL A 50 10.34 7.54 1.73
N ASP A 51 11.16 7.06 2.67
CA ASP A 51 12.57 7.45 2.76
C ASP A 51 13.35 7.00 1.51
N ALA A 52 13.08 5.80 0.98
CA ALA A 52 13.63 5.34 -0.29
C ALA A 52 13.19 6.24 -1.47
N SER A 53 11.92 6.65 -1.53
CA SER A 53 11.44 7.60 -2.55
C SER A 53 12.13 8.96 -2.43
N VAL A 54 12.35 9.45 -1.21
CA VAL A 54 13.10 10.70 -0.97
C VAL A 54 14.56 10.55 -1.40
N ALA A 55 15.18 9.39 -1.17
CA ALA A 55 16.55 9.11 -1.62
C ALA A 55 16.63 9.12 -3.16
N ILE A 56 15.64 8.52 -3.85
CA ILE A 56 15.55 8.58 -5.32
C ILE A 56 15.41 10.03 -5.80
N LEU A 57 14.48 10.82 -5.24
CA LEU A 57 14.30 12.22 -5.62
C LEU A 57 15.59 13.05 -5.44
N ARG A 58 16.30 12.84 -4.30
CA ARG A 58 17.58 13.51 -4.06
C ARG A 58 18.67 13.08 -5.05
N HIS A 59 18.74 11.79 -5.39
CA HIS A 59 19.65 11.26 -6.40
C HIS A 59 19.39 11.90 -7.77
N LEU A 60 18.12 12.10 -8.13
CA LEU A 60 17.73 12.78 -9.38
C LEU A 60 18.08 14.28 -9.39
N GLY A 61 18.51 14.84 -8.24
CA GLY A 61 18.89 16.25 -8.08
C GLY A 61 17.81 17.13 -7.45
N CYS A 62 16.69 16.58 -7.03
CA CYS A 62 15.64 17.32 -6.34
C CYS A 62 16.06 17.68 -4.90
N ARG A 63 15.53 18.79 -4.38
CA ARG A 63 15.68 19.15 -2.96
C ARG A 63 14.45 18.71 -2.19
N VAL A 64 14.65 17.93 -1.15
CA VAL A 64 13.54 17.44 -0.32
C VAL A 64 13.77 17.80 1.13
N ARG A 65 12.79 18.50 1.74
CA ARG A 65 12.77 18.88 3.16
C ARG A 65 11.52 18.32 3.82
N ARG A 66 11.68 17.73 5.00
CA ARG A 66 10.55 17.31 5.85
C ARG A 66 10.20 18.40 6.85
N ASP A 67 8.91 18.67 6.98
CA ASP A 67 8.32 19.60 7.93
C ASP A 67 7.15 18.89 8.65
N GLY A 68 7.42 18.32 9.81
CA GLY A 68 6.44 17.50 10.55
C GLY A 68 6.01 16.26 9.74
N THR A 69 4.73 16.21 9.40
CA THR A 69 4.12 15.18 8.53
C THR A 69 4.06 15.62 7.05
N ALA A 70 4.63 16.75 6.69
CA ALA A 70 4.71 17.21 5.29
C ALA A 70 6.11 16.99 4.71
N LEU A 71 6.17 16.81 3.39
CA LEU A 71 7.39 16.89 2.58
C LEU A 71 7.25 18.05 1.59
N GLU A 72 8.26 18.93 1.56
CA GLU A 72 8.46 19.90 0.49
C GLU A 72 9.46 19.32 -0.52
N VAL A 73 9.03 19.21 -1.76
CA VAL A 73 9.79 18.62 -2.85
C VAL A 73 9.98 19.68 -3.92
N ASP A 74 11.19 20.25 -4.01
CA ASP A 74 11.61 21.16 -5.07
C ASP A 74 12.27 20.34 -6.18
N THR A 75 11.60 20.23 -7.31
CA THR A 75 12.06 19.46 -8.46
C THR A 75 12.67 20.32 -9.56
N ALA A 76 12.72 21.66 -9.41
CA ALA A 76 13.34 22.55 -10.39
C ALA A 76 14.81 22.17 -10.72
N PRO A 77 15.67 21.81 -9.72
CA PRO A 77 17.07 21.50 -9.97
C PRO A 77 17.33 20.07 -10.48
N MET A 78 16.29 19.25 -10.73
CA MET A 78 16.46 17.90 -11.24
C MET A 78 17.27 17.88 -12.55
N ALA A 79 18.37 17.09 -12.58
CA ALA A 79 19.27 17.01 -13.71
C ALA A 79 19.59 15.57 -14.16
N ARG A 80 19.26 14.56 -13.35
CA ARG A 80 19.54 13.14 -13.64
C ARG A 80 18.28 12.42 -14.12
N CYS A 81 18.50 11.34 -14.87
CA CYS A 81 17.44 10.48 -15.39
C CYS A 81 17.65 8.99 -15.02
N ASP A 82 18.62 8.71 -14.16
CA ASP A 82 18.96 7.34 -13.74
C ASP A 82 18.58 7.06 -12.28
N ILE A 83 18.23 5.83 -11.99
CA ILE A 83 18.08 5.32 -10.61
C ILE A 83 19.00 4.11 -10.45
N PRO A 84 20.04 4.20 -9.58
CA PRO A 84 21.01 3.12 -9.39
C PRO A 84 20.39 1.88 -8.71
N ASP A 85 21.07 0.74 -8.88
CA ASP A 85 20.59 -0.57 -8.42
C ASP A 85 20.30 -0.61 -6.91
N GLU A 86 21.11 0.03 -6.09
CA GLU A 86 20.92 0.08 -4.64
C GLU A 86 19.57 0.70 -4.28
N LEU A 87 19.19 1.83 -4.90
CA LEU A 87 17.92 2.49 -4.65
C LEU A 87 16.72 1.73 -5.26
N MET A 88 16.91 1.07 -6.42
CA MET A 88 15.88 0.23 -7.01
C MET A 88 15.55 -1.00 -6.15
N ARG A 89 16.53 -1.55 -5.42
CA ARG A 89 16.34 -2.72 -4.55
C ARG A 89 15.73 -2.38 -3.20
N GLU A 90 15.88 -1.15 -2.70
CA GLU A 90 15.28 -0.74 -1.43
C GLU A 90 13.75 -0.80 -1.47
N MET A 91 13.16 -0.42 -2.61
CA MET A 91 11.72 -0.36 -2.78
C MET A 91 11.32 -0.83 -4.17
N ARG A 92 10.58 -1.96 -4.23
CA ARG A 92 10.11 -2.49 -5.52
C ARG A 92 9.25 -1.48 -6.32
N SER A 93 8.47 -0.64 -5.62
CA SER A 93 7.63 0.39 -6.24
C SER A 93 8.44 1.49 -6.93
N SER A 94 9.78 1.47 -6.86
CA SER A 94 10.66 2.43 -7.54
C SER A 94 10.41 2.51 -9.05
N ILE A 95 9.88 1.45 -9.66
CA ILE A 95 9.47 1.44 -11.07
C ILE A 95 8.42 2.51 -11.41
N ILE A 96 7.67 3.03 -10.43
CA ILE A 96 6.68 4.11 -10.63
C ILE A 96 7.34 5.40 -11.11
N PHE A 97 8.60 5.64 -10.74
CA PHE A 97 9.34 6.81 -11.18
C PHE A 97 9.64 6.83 -12.70
N LEU A 98 9.58 5.65 -13.36
CA LEU A 98 9.95 5.50 -14.77
C LEU A 98 9.14 6.42 -15.68
N GLY A 99 7.82 6.43 -15.57
CA GLY A 99 6.93 7.26 -16.40
C GLY A 99 7.15 8.74 -16.19
N ALA A 100 7.34 9.19 -14.94
CA ALA A 100 7.58 10.60 -14.61
C ALA A 100 8.96 11.08 -15.10
N ILE A 101 10.00 10.27 -14.93
CA ILE A 101 11.36 10.60 -15.41
C ILE A 101 11.36 10.70 -16.94
N LEU A 102 10.77 9.71 -17.62
CA LEU A 102 10.69 9.67 -19.08
C LEU A 102 9.91 10.86 -19.62
N ALA A 103 8.78 11.22 -19.03
CA ALA A 103 7.96 12.36 -19.42
C ALA A 103 8.72 13.71 -19.27
N ARG A 104 9.56 13.83 -18.24
CA ARG A 104 10.27 15.05 -17.95
C ARG A 104 11.59 15.20 -18.74
N GLN A 105 12.37 14.11 -18.87
CA GLN A 105 13.74 14.12 -19.37
C GLN A 105 13.87 13.53 -20.79
N GLY A 106 12.84 12.83 -21.28
CA GLY A 106 12.90 12.09 -22.56
C GLY A 106 13.76 10.83 -22.50
N GLU A 107 14.45 10.58 -21.39
CA GLU A 107 15.23 9.38 -21.13
C GLU A 107 15.09 8.98 -19.65
N ALA A 108 15.03 7.67 -19.38
CA ALA A 108 15.08 7.09 -18.05
C ALA A 108 15.93 5.82 -18.07
N VAL A 109 16.82 5.67 -17.07
CA VAL A 109 17.71 4.52 -16.92
C VAL A 109 17.53 3.95 -15.53
N LEU A 110 17.06 2.72 -15.42
CA LEU A 110 16.78 2.05 -14.16
C LEU A 110 17.37 0.63 -14.16
N SER A 111 17.81 0.17 -13.01
CA SER A 111 18.05 -1.27 -12.83
C SER A 111 16.73 -2.02 -12.73
N TYR A 112 16.74 -3.29 -13.11
CA TYR A 112 15.56 -4.14 -12.94
C TYR A 112 15.16 -4.19 -11.46
N PRO A 113 13.90 -3.94 -11.10
CA PRO A 113 13.48 -4.00 -9.70
C PRO A 113 13.71 -5.41 -9.14
N GLY A 114 14.32 -5.49 -7.97
CA GLY A 114 14.64 -6.75 -7.29
C GLY A 114 13.43 -7.66 -7.09
N GLY A 115 13.65 -8.92 -6.78
CA GLY A 115 12.61 -9.90 -6.49
C GLY A 115 11.67 -9.48 -5.36
N CYS A 116 10.47 -10.03 -5.33
CA CYS A 116 9.51 -9.81 -4.25
C CYS A 116 9.28 -11.12 -3.50
N GLU A 117 9.24 -11.06 -2.19
CA GLU A 117 8.94 -12.22 -1.32
C GLU A 117 7.56 -12.83 -1.59
N LEU A 118 6.62 -12.01 -2.09
CA LEU A 118 5.25 -12.43 -2.43
C LEU A 118 5.13 -13.10 -3.82
N GLY A 119 6.24 -13.28 -4.54
CA GLY A 119 6.28 -13.90 -5.86
C GLY A 119 6.66 -12.95 -7.00
N PRO A 120 6.71 -13.44 -8.23
CA PRO A 120 7.04 -12.64 -9.42
C PRO A 120 6.08 -11.47 -9.57
N ARG A 121 6.63 -10.30 -9.86
CA ARG A 121 5.85 -9.12 -10.23
C ARG A 121 6.45 -8.56 -11.51
N PRO A 122 6.08 -9.08 -12.66
CA PRO A 122 6.59 -8.60 -13.92
C PRO A 122 6.26 -7.12 -14.13
N ILE A 123 7.15 -6.40 -14.80
CA ILE A 123 6.97 -4.98 -15.15
C ILE A 123 6.51 -4.81 -16.59
N ASP A 124 6.14 -5.90 -17.24
CA ASP A 124 5.74 -5.97 -18.65
C ASP A 124 4.60 -5.01 -18.98
N LEU A 125 3.58 -4.90 -18.11
CA LEU A 125 2.48 -3.96 -18.31
C LEU A 125 2.92 -2.50 -18.26
N HIS A 126 3.90 -2.15 -17.40
CA HIS A 126 4.49 -0.82 -17.37
C HIS A 126 5.18 -0.51 -18.70
N LEU A 127 6.02 -1.45 -19.16
CA LEU A 127 6.79 -1.28 -20.38
C LEU A 127 5.90 -1.27 -21.63
N ALA A 128 4.85 -2.11 -21.66
CA ALA A 128 3.88 -2.11 -22.74
C ALA A 128 3.18 -0.74 -22.86
N ALA A 129 2.68 -0.19 -21.75
CA ALA A 129 2.03 1.12 -21.74
C ALA A 129 2.97 2.26 -22.24
N LEU A 130 4.25 2.23 -21.84
CA LEU A 130 5.21 3.21 -22.29
C LEU A 130 5.59 3.06 -23.79
N ARG A 131 5.64 1.81 -24.31
CA ARG A 131 5.84 1.54 -25.74
C ARG A 131 4.70 2.10 -26.59
N GLU A 132 3.44 1.95 -26.13
CA GLU A 132 2.28 2.53 -26.81
C GLU A 132 2.39 4.06 -26.89
N LEU A 133 2.92 4.72 -25.87
CA LEU A 133 3.20 6.16 -25.88
C LEU A 133 4.41 6.55 -26.76
N GLY A 134 5.09 5.58 -27.41
CA GLY A 134 6.21 5.80 -28.32
C GLY A 134 7.59 5.72 -27.69
N ALA A 135 7.73 5.16 -26.50
CA ALA A 135 9.03 4.95 -25.88
C ALA A 135 9.79 3.76 -26.52
N GLU A 136 11.04 3.99 -26.86
CA GLU A 136 12.01 2.94 -27.23
C GLU A 136 12.61 2.37 -25.94
N ILE A 137 12.46 1.07 -25.73
CA ILE A 137 12.87 0.40 -24.50
C ILE A 137 13.87 -0.71 -24.83
N THR A 138 15.05 -0.62 -24.23
CA THR A 138 16.11 -1.64 -24.34
C THR A 138 16.42 -2.21 -22.94
N GLU A 139 16.61 -3.52 -22.90
CA GLU A 139 16.93 -4.28 -21.69
C GLU A 139 18.25 -4.98 -21.90
N ARG A 140 19.29 -4.61 -21.15
CA ARG A 140 20.61 -5.23 -21.25
C ARG A 140 21.28 -5.30 -19.87
N TYR A 141 21.83 -6.46 -19.53
CA TYR A 141 22.61 -6.69 -18.31
C TYR A 141 21.93 -6.25 -17.00
N GLY A 142 20.59 -6.38 -16.93
CA GLY A 142 19.82 -5.95 -15.77
C GLY A 142 19.51 -4.44 -15.72
N GLU A 143 19.94 -3.69 -16.76
CA GLU A 143 19.57 -2.28 -16.95
C GLU A 143 18.40 -2.16 -17.92
N LEU A 144 17.43 -1.35 -17.54
CA LEU A 144 16.30 -0.92 -18.35
C LEU A 144 16.55 0.54 -18.79
N ARG A 145 16.64 0.76 -20.09
CA ARG A 145 16.80 2.08 -20.68
C ARG A 145 15.62 2.41 -21.57
N CYS A 146 14.89 3.47 -21.21
CA CYS A 146 13.74 3.98 -21.93
C CYS A 146 14.07 5.33 -22.52
N ARG A 147 13.75 5.57 -23.80
CA ARG A 147 13.96 6.82 -24.52
C ARG A 147 12.74 7.18 -25.32
N ALA A 148 12.40 8.46 -25.34
CA ALA A 148 11.40 9.01 -26.24
C ALA A 148 11.80 10.42 -26.67
N LYS A 149 11.87 10.66 -27.97
CA LYS A 149 12.06 12.03 -28.50
C LYS A 149 10.84 12.89 -28.18
N CYS A 150 9.66 12.30 -28.26
CA CYS A 150 8.37 12.88 -27.93
C CYS A 150 7.43 11.73 -27.61
N LEU A 151 6.83 11.74 -26.41
CA LEU A 151 5.71 10.85 -26.08
C LEU A 151 4.46 11.35 -26.79
N ARG A 152 3.63 10.44 -27.31
CA ARG A 152 2.40 10.78 -28.04
C ARG A 152 1.20 10.10 -27.41
N GLY A 153 0.13 10.89 -27.28
CA GLY A 153 -1.15 10.40 -26.79
C GLY A 153 -1.69 9.29 -27.68
N THR A 154 -2.18 8.23 -27.04
CA THR A 154 -2.67 7.01 -27.68
C THR A 154 -3.65 6.26 -26.78
N ASP A 155 -4.31 5.26 -27.35
CA ASP A 155 -5.11 4.29 -26.60
C ASP A 155 -4.22 3.20 -26.00
N ILE A 156 -4.30 3.03 -24.69
CA ILE A 156 -3.51 2.07 -23.92
C ILE A 156 -4.48 1.06 -23.27
N THR A 157 -4.35 -0.22 -23.57
CA THR A 157 -5.17 -1.26 -22.94
C THR A 157 -4.34 -2.13 -22.03
N LEU A 158 -4.64 -2.10 -20.72
CA LEU A 158 -3.99 -2.96 -19.74
C LEU A 158 -4.65 -4.35 -19.72
N ALA A 159 -3.87 -5.42 -19.86
CA ALA A 159 -4.38 -6.79 -19.85
C ALA A 159 -5.09 -7.15 -18.52
N ILE A 160 -4.60 -6.58 -17.41
CA ILE A 160 -5.23 -6.64 -16.08
C ILE A 160 -5.19 -5.25 -15.45
N PRO A 161 -6.11 -4.90 -14.51
CA PRO A 161 -6.10 -3.61 -13.83
C PRO A 161 -4.93 -3.52 -12.83
N SER A 162 -3.74 -3.24 -13.36
CA SER A 162 -2.52 -3.08 -12.57
C SER A 162 -2.38 -1.67 -12.03
N VAL A 163 -2.31 -1.51 -10.71
CA VAL A 163 -2.13 -0.20 -10.05
C VAL A 163 -0.88 0.50 -10.57
N GLY A 164 0.29 -0.12 -10.44
CA GLY A 164 1.55 0.52 -10.83
C GLY A 164 1.65 0.81 -12.33
N ALA A 165 1.11 -0.05 -13.22
CA ALA A 165 1.09 0.23 -14.65
C ALA A 165 0.16 1.38 -15.00
N THR A 166 -1.00 1.49 -14.32
CA THR A 166 -1.92 2.62 -14.45
C THR A 166 -1.25 3.92 -14.02
N GLU A 167 -0.56 3.94 -12.87
CA GLU A 167 0.19 5.09 -12.36
C GLU A 167 1.28 5.55 -13.36
N ASN A 168 2.11 4.62 -13.84
CA ASN A 168 3.14 4.95 -14.82
C ASN A 168 2.58 5.46 -16.15
N ALA A 169 1.50 4.86 -16.63
CA ALA A 169 0.82 5.31 -17.86
C ALA A 169 0.28 6.73 -17.71
N ILE A 170 -0.38 7.05 -16.57
CA ILE A 170 -0.88 8.41 -16.28
C ILE A 170 0.27 9.41 -16.24
N LEU A 171 1.36 9.10 -15.49
CA LEU A 171 2.49 10.00 -15.32
C LEU A 171 3.21 10.28 -16.65
N ALA A 172 3.41 9.25 -17.48
CA ALA A 172 4.01 9.39 -18.79
C ALA A 172 3.09 10.17 -19.76
N ALA A 173 1.77 9.87 -19.73
CA ALA A 173 0.79 10.54 -20.59
C ALA A 173 0.64 12.03 -20.29
N CYS A 174 0.89 12.48 -19.04
CA CYS A 174 0.92 13.92 -18.71
C CYS A 174 1.97 14.69 -19.51
N GLY A 175 3.09 14.05 -19.88
CA GLY A 175 4.14 14.64 -20.72
C GLY A 175 3.99 14.36 -22.21
N ALA A 176 2.99 13.63 -22.65
CA ALA A 176 2.78 13.28 -24.06
C ALA A 176 2.10 14.42 -24.84
N GLU A 177 2.34 14.49 -26.14
CA GLU A 177 1.57 15.36 -27.03
C GLU A 177 0.23 14.70 -27.39
N GLY A 178 -0.89 15.40 -27.15
CA GLY A 178 -2.24 14.93 -27.45
C GLY A 178 -2.90 14.20 -26.29
N THR A 179 -3.93 13.42 -26.60
CA THR A 179 -4.77 12.74 -25.61
C THR A 179 -4.45 11.26 -25.56
N SER A 180 -4.32 10.72 -24.33
CA SER A 180 -4.22 9.28 -24.09
C SER A 180 -5.48 8.79 -23.40
N VAL A 181 -5.94 7.57 -23.77
CA VAL A 181 -7.02 6.87 -23.09
C VAL A 181 -6.52 5.54 -22.56
N ILE A 182 -6.61 5.35 -21.26
CA ILE A 182 -6.14 4.13 -20.58
C ILE A 182 -7.37 3.27 -20.27
N TYR A 183 -7.50 2.15 -20.95
CA TYR A 183 -8.57 1.16 -20.76
C TYR A 183 -8.14 0.09 -19.76
N ASN A 184 -9.12 -0.45 -19.04
CA ASN A 184 -8.93 -1.42 -17.98
C ASN A 184 -7.96 -0.92 -16.87
N ALA A 185 -8.04 0.38 -16.59
CA ALA A 185 -7.25 1.04 -15.55
C ALA A 185 -7.62 0.50 -14.17
N ALA A 186 -6.67 0.55 -13.24
CA ALA A 186 -6.89 0.30 -11.83
C ALA A 186 -7.83 1.37 -11.24
N ARG A 187 -8.68 0.96 -10.28
CA ARG A 187 -9.76 1.81 -9.74
C ARG A 187 -9.54 2.21 -8.29
N GLU A 188 -8.43 1.80 -7.72
CA GLU A 188 -8.07 2.01 -6.32
C GLU A 188 -8.16 3.50 -5.93
N PRO A 189 -8.53 3.82 -4.67
CA PRO A 189 -8.57 5.19 -4.17
C PRO A 189 -7.26 5.94 -4.36
N GLU A 190 -6.15 5.24 -4.38
CA GLU A 190 -4.80 5.76 -4.59
C GLU A 190 -4.63 6.35 -6.00
N ILE A 191 -5.31 5.79 -7.02
CA ILE A 191 -5.35 6.35 -8.39
C ILE A 191 -6.18 7.63 -8.43
N VAL A 192 -7.27 7.68 -7.64
CA VAL A 192 -8.10 8.89 -7.52
C VAL A 192 -7.30 10.02 -6.85
N ASP A 193 -6.50 9.69 -5.84
CA ASP A 193 -5.63 10.64 -5.14
C ASP A 193 -4.52 11.17 -6.05
N LEU A 194 -3.88 10.30 -6.85
CA LEU A 194 -2.91 10.71 -7.86
C LEU A 194 -3.54 11.67 -8.90
N GLN A 195 -4.75 11.38 -9.38
CA GLN A 195 -5.49 12.29 -10.27
C GLN A 195 -5.74 13.65 -9.60
N ALA A 196 -6.12 13.66 -8.30
CA ALA A 196 -6.38 14.90 -7.58
C ALA A 196 -5.11 15.76 -7.47
N LEU A 197 -3.96 15.16 -7.13
CA LEU A 197 -2.67 15.85 -7.15
C LEU A 197 -2.37 16.42 -8.54
N LEU A 198 -2.42 15.59 -9.59
CA LEU A 198 -2.08 16.00 -10.96
C LEU A 198 -2.97 17.16 -11.43
N ARG A 199 -4.25 17.13 -11.09
CA ARG A 199 -5.17 18.26 -11.38
C ARG A 199 -4.78 19.52 -10.63
N SER A 200 -4.39 19.44 -9.37
CA SER A 200 -3.91 20.60 -8.61
C SER A 200 -2.58 21.15 -9.14
N MET A 201 -1.82 20.34 -9.88
CA MET A 201 -0.62 20.77 -10.62
C MET A 201 -0.96 21.36 -12.00
N GLY A 202 -2.23 21.35 -12.42
CA GLY A 202 -2.67 21.85 -13.73
C GLY A 202 -2.81 20.80 -14.84
N ALA A 203 -2.64 19.50 -14.53
CA ALA A 203 -2.86 18.43 -15.49
C ALA A 203 -4.36 18.20 -15.77
N ARG A 204 -4.67 17.70 -16.95
CA ARG A 204 -6.02 17.34 -17.38
C ARG A 204 -6.18 15.82 -17.37
N VAL A 205 -6.44 15.25 -16.20
CA VAL A 205 -6.66 13.82 -15.97
C VAL A 205 -8.08 13.58 -15.50
N ASN A 206 -8.81 12.66 -16.11
CA ASN A 206 -10.22 12.37 -15.82
C ASN A 206 -10.47 10.85 -15.82
N GLY A 207 -11.44 10.40 -15.01
CA GLY A 207 -11.93 9.03 -15.03
C GLY A 207 -11.33 8.11 -13.95
N ALA A 208 -10.40 8.58 -13.11
CA ALA A 208 -9.86 7.77 -11.99
C ALA A 208 -11.00 7.28 -11.07
N GLY A 209 -10.88 6.04 -10.59
CA GLY A 209 -11.95 5.31 -9.89
C GLY A 209 -12.86 4.52 -10.84
N GLY A 210 -12.85 4.84 -12.14
CA GLY A 210 -13.43 4.04 -13.22
C GLY A 210 -12.40 3.16 -13.91
N SER A 211 -12.85 2.40 -14.90
CA SER A 211 -11.98 1.52 -15.72
C SER A 211 -11.36 2.20 -16.93
N ILE A 212 -11.72 3.45 -17.20
CA ILE A 212 -11.22 4.26 -18.32
C ILE A 212 -10.73 5.57 -17.75
N ILE A 213 -9.47 5.91 -18.02
CA ILE A 213 -8.84 7.17 -17.61
C ILE A 213 -8.38 7.90 -18.87
N THR A 214 -8.72 9.18 -18.97
CA THR A 214 -8.29 10.05 -20.06
C THR A 214 -7.28 11.08 -19.53
N VAL A 215 -6.18 11.25 -20.26
CA VAL A 215 -5.11 12.23 -19.97
C VAL A 215 -4.90 13.09 -21.20
N GLU A 216 -5.15 14.39 -21.06
CA GLU A 216 -4.74 15.38 -22.07
C GLU A 216 -3.34 15.88 -21.69
N GLY A 217 -2.32 15.42 -22.41
CA GLY A 217 -0.93 15.72 -22.12
C GLY A 217 -0.46 17.09 -22.61
N GLY A 218 0.81 17.41 -22.37
CA GLY A 218 1.46 18.62 -22.82
C GLY A 218 1.13 19.90 -22.02
N ALA A 219 0.37 19.81 -20.93
CA ALA A 219 0.15 20.94 -20.04
C ALA A 219 1.44 21.33 -19.29
N ALA A 220 1.66 22.64 -19.11
CA ALA A 220 2.70 23.12 -18.21
C ALA A 220 2.26 22.91 -16.75
N LEU A 221 2.90 21.96 -16.07
CA LEU A 221 2.56 21.64 -14.68
C LEU A 221 3.37 22.52 -13.73
N HIS A 222 2.74 22.88 -12.60
CA HIS A 222 3.30 23.76 -11.57
C HIS A 222 3.24 23.10 -10.19
N GLY A 223 3.93 23.69 -9.21
CA GLY A 223 3.88 23.28 -7.81
C GLY A 223 2.50 23.41 -7.19
N CYS A 224 2.23 22.59 -6.19
CA CYS A 224 0.95 22.61 -5.47
C CYS A 224 1.12 22.16 -4.02
N THR A 225 0.08 22.34 -3.22
CA THR A 225 -0.08 21.67 -1.94
C THR A 225 -1.11 20.56 -2.09
N HIS A 226 -0.75 19.34 -1.67
CA HIS A 226 -1.62 18.18 -1.72
C HIS A 226 -1.58 17.41 -0.40
N ARG A 227 -2.74 16.99 0.09
CA ARG A 227 -2.86 16.15 1.27
C ARG A 227 -3.17 14.72 0.84
N VAL A 228 -2.25 13.79 1.14
CA VAL A 228 -2.41 12.36 0.87
C VAL A 228 -3.58 11.78 1.65
N ILE A 229 -4.40 10.94 1.02
CA ILE A 229 -5.53 10.26 1.65
C ILE A 229 -5.07 9.34 2.79
N GLY A 230 -5.98 9.01 3.72
CA GLY A 230 -5.71 8.04 4.78
C GLY A 230 -5.48 6.62 4.24
N ASP A 231 -4.60 5.87 4.91
CA ASP A 231 -4.26 4.50 4.50
C ASP A 231 -5.37 3.51 4.86
N ARG A 232 -6.13 3.09 3.84
CA ARG A 232 -7.22 2.12 4.00
C ARG A 232 -6.77 0.76 4.54
N ILE A 233 -5.53 0.36 4.32
CA ILE A 233 -5.01 -0.94 4.81
C ILE A 233 -4.58 -0.83 6.27
N VAL A 234 -4.03 0.31 6.69
CA VAL A 234 -3.78 0.60 8.11
C VAL A 234 -5.09 0.68 8.88
N CYS A 235 -6.12 1.35 8.33
CA CYS A 235 -7.46 1.35 8.88
C CYS A 235 -8.02 -0.07 9.03
N ALA A 236 -7.97 -0.88 7.97
CA ALA A 236 -8.40 -2.27 8.00
C ALA A 236 -7.65 -3.09 9.06
N THR A 237 -6.35 -2.83 9.25
CA THR A 237 -5.53 -3.49 10.27
C THR A 237 -6.04 -3.20 11.69
N TYR A 238 -6.32 -1.94 12.00
CA TYR A 238 -6.78 -1.56 13.34
C TYR A 238 -8.25 -1.98 13.60
N LEU A 239 -9.11 -1.98 12.56
CA LEU A 239 -10.44 -2.59 12.66
C LEU A 239 -10.35 -4.08 12.96
N CYS A 240 -9.47 -4.81 12.26
CA CYS A 240 -9.23 -6.24 12.50
C CYS A 240 -8.65 -6.50 13.90
N ALA A 241 -7.74 -5.65 14.38
CA ALA A 241 -7.20 -5.74 15.73
C ALA A 241 -8.30 -5.59 16.79
N ALA A 242 -9.13 -4.54 16.69
CA ALA A 242 -10.24 -4.31 17.62
C ALA A 242 -11.30 -5.42 17.52
N ALA A 243 -11.56 -5.94 16.33
CA ALA A 243 -12.46 -7.09 16.16
C ALA A 243 -11.97 -8.34 16.92
N ALA A 244 -10.65 -8.63 16.83
CA ALA A 244 -10.04 -9.83 17.41
C ALA A 244 -10.04 -9.84 18.94
N VAL A 245 -9.78 -8.67 19.57
CA VAL A 245 -9.64 -8.58 21.04
C VAL A 245 -10.88 -8.01 21.74
N GLY A 246 -11.81 -7.47 20.97
CA GLY A 246 -12.97 -6.72 21.50
C GLY A 246 -12.66 -5.27 21.79
N GLY A 247 -13.72 -4.50 22.06
CA GLY A 247 -13.64 -3.08 22.38
C GLY A 247 -14.42 -2.20 21.40
N GLU A 248 -14.14 -0.90 21.43
CA GLU A 248 -14.79 0.08 20.57
C GLU A 248 -13.77 1.11 20.09
N VAL A 249 -13.59 1.21 18.78
CA VAL A 249 -12.63 2.12 18.16
C VAL A 249 -13.30 3.01 17.13
N ARG A 250 -12.83 4.26 17.03
CA ARG A 250 -13.20 5.22 15.99
C ARG A 250 -11.94 5.63 15.22
N LEU A 251 -11.88 5.32 13.93
CA LEU A 251 -10.74 5.58 13.05
C LEU A 251 -11.09 6.72 12.09
N THR A 252 -10.42 7.88 12.23
CA THR A 252 -10.70 9.11 11.47
C THR A 252 -9.70 9.31 10.33
N GLY A 253 -10.03 10.18 9.37
CA GLY A 253 -9.18 10.50 8.22
C GLY A 253 -9.21 9.46 7.11
N VAL A 254 -10.26 8.62 7.03
CA VAL A 254 -10.42 7.58 6.01
C VAL A 254 -11.87 7.47 5.56
N ASP A 255 -12.07 7.39 4.25
CA ASP A 255 -13.40 7.14 3.66
C ASP A 255 -13.81 5.68 3.88
N TYR A 256 -14.99 5.45 4.47
CA TYR A 256 -15.58 4.12 4.64
C TYR A 256 -15.60 3.29 3.36
N ARG A 257 -15.88 3.92 2.21
CA ARG A 257 -15.93 3.23 0.91
C ARG A 257 -14.62 2.52 0.57
N ALA A 258 -13.49 3.09 0.99
CA ALA A 258 -12.17 2.52 0.74
C ALA A 258 -11.89 1.23 1.54
N VAL A 259 -12.60 1.02 2.67
CA VAL A 259 -12.46 -0.16 3.56
C VAL A 259 -13.71 -1.03 3.61
N SER A 260 -14.73 -0.72 2.81
CA SER A 260 -16.07 -1.31 2.89
C SER A 260 -16.08 -2.85 2.83
N THR A 261 -15.24 -3.46 2.00
CA THR A 261 -15.17 -4.93 1.89
C THR A 261 -14.67 -5.61 3.16
N VAL A 262 -13.71 -4.99 3.85
CA VAL A 262 -13.20 -5.47 5.15
C VAL A 262 -14.27 -5.21 6.23
N ALA A 263 -14.84 -4.02 6.25
CA ALA A 263 -15.91 -3.63 7.17
C ALA A 263 -17.12 -4.58 7.09
N LEU A 264 -17.54 -4.95 5.88
CA LEU A 264 -18.62 -5.92 5.65
C LEU A 264 -18.26 -7.33 6.17
N SER A 265 -17.02 -7.79 5.97
CA SER A 265 -16.56 -9.08 6.51
C SER A 265 -16.54 -9.06 8.05
N LEU A 266 -16.12 -7.96 8.66
CA LEU A 266 -16.15 -7.79 10.12
C LEU A 266 -17.58 -7.70 10.66
N ALA A 267 -18.48 -7.03 9.95
CA ALA A 267 -19.91 -7.03 10.32
C ALA A 267 -20.53 -8.42 10.22
N GLU A 268 -20.20 -9.20 9.18
CA GLU A 268 -20.63 -10.59 9.03
C GLU A 268 -20.08 -11.47 10.17
N SER A 269 -18.87 -11.19 10.67
CA SER A 269 -18.28 -11.92 11.80
C SER A 269 -18.91 -11.59 13.15
N GLY A 270 -19.80 -10.59 13.22
CA GLY A 270 -20.54 -10.23 14.45
C GLY A 270 -20.15 -8.87 15.04
N CYS A 271 -19.31 -8.09 14.37
CA CYS A 271 -18.98 -6.72 14.80
C CYS A 271 -20.09 -5.73 14.41
N GLU A 272 -20.28 -4.69 15.22
CA GLU A 272 -21.03 -3.51 14.81
C GLU A 272 -20.07 -2.54 14.10
N VAL A 273 -20.32 -2.28 12.81
CA VAL A 273 -19.50 -1.32 12.04
C VAL A 273 -20.38 -0.16 11.61
N ARG A 274 -19.93 1.08 11.85
CA ARG A 274 -20.64 2.31 11.48
C ARG A 274 -19.78 3.15 10.56
N SER A 275 -20.41 3.65 9.48
CA SER A 275 -19.82 4.61 8.55
C SER A 275 -20.16 6.04 8.99
N GLU A 276 -19.15 6.90 9.00
CA GLU A 276 -19.26 8.34 9.20
C GLU A 276 -18.65 9.07 8.00
N ALA A 277 -18.77 10.40 7.92
CA ALA A 277 -18.31 11.16 6.75
C ALA A 277 -16.81 11.01 6.45
N ASP A 278 -15.97 11.01 7.50
CA ASP A 278 -14.50 10.89 7.43
C ASP A 278 -13.96 9.96 8.53
N ALA A 279 -14.77 8.95 8.90
CA ALA A 279 -14.38 8.00 9.92
C ALA A 279 -15.13 6.68 9.78
N VAL A 280 -14.56 5.64 10.40
CA VAL A 280 -15.16 4.32 10.56
C VAL A 280 -15.08 3.93 12.02
N SER A 281 -16.23 3.57 12.61
CA SER A 281 -16.29 3.06 13.98
C SER A 281 -16.59 1.57 13.96
N LEU A 282 -15.96 0.83 14.87
CA LEU A 282 -16.20 -0.59 15.07
C LEU A 282 -16.34 -0.88 16.56
N ARG A 283 -17.36 -1.69 16.91
CA ARG A 283 -17.53 -2.27 18.22
C ARG A 283 -17.57 -3.79 18.11
N SER A 284 -16.82 -4.48 18.96
CA SER A 284 -16.72 -5.92 19.01
C SER A 284 -16.71 -6.44 20.44
N THR A 285 -17.26 -7.62 20.66
CA THR A 285 -17.12 -8.36 21.92
C THR A 285 -15.88 -9.24 21.96
N GLY A 286 -15.15 -9.37 20.84
CA GLY A 286 -14.06 -10.33 20.65
C GLY A 286 -14.53 -11.76 20.35
N ALA A 287 -15.83 -12.05 20.48
CA ALA A 287 -16.42 -13.35 20.11
C ALA A 287 -16.89 -13.28 18.65
N LEU A 288 -16.04 -13.70 17.74
CA LEU A 288 -16.29 -13.67 16.31
C LEU A 288 -16.79 -15.03 15.79
N ARG A 289 -17.52 -15.01 14.69
CA ARG A 289 -17.90 -16.19 13.91
C ARG A 289 -17.22 -16.17 12.55
N SER A 290 -17.12 -17.33 11.91
CA SER A 290 -16.63 -17.47 10.55
C SER A 290 -17.47 -16.64 9.56
N VAL A 291 -16.84 -16.24 8.46
CA VAL A 291 -17.48 -15.48 7.39
C VAL A 291 -17.49 -16.27 6.09
N ARG A 292 -18.30 -15.81 5.13
CA ARG A 292 -18.29 -16.37 3.76
C ARG A 292 -16.90 -16.38 3.17
N PRO A 293 -16.60 -17.25 2.17
CA PRO A 293 -15.28 -17.31 1.56
C PRO A 293 -14.79 -15.95 1.07
N VAL A 294 -13.63 -15.52 1.59
CA VAL A 294 -12.98 -14.27 1.22
C VAL A 294 -12.09 -14.49 0.00
N ARG A 295 -12.37 -13.79 -1.10
CA ARG A 295 -11.62 -13.88 -2.34
C ARG A 295 -10.96 -12.56 -2.65
N THR A 296 -9.63 -12.52 -2.75
CA THR A 296 -8.94 -11.31 -3.16
C THR A 296 -9.19 -10.98 -4.62
N ALA A 297 -9.39 -9.70 -4.90
CA ALA A 297 -9.63 -9.19 -6.25
C ALA A 297 -9.19 -7.70 -6.33
N PRO A 298 -8.93 -7.18 -7.54
CA PRO A 298 -8.74 -5.75 -7.75
C PRO A 298 -9.93 -4.93 -7.21
N TYR A 299 -9.65 -3.70 -6.80
CA TYR A 299 -10.68 -2.81 -6.25
C TYR A 299 -11.87 -2.63 -7.23
N PRO A 300 -13.12 -2.63 -6.74
CA PRO A 300 -13.56 -2.61 -5.33
C PRO A 300 -13.71 -4.00 -4.67
N GLY A 301 -13.05 -5.04 -5.18
CA GLY A 301 -13.00 -6.34 -4.55
C GLY A 301 -12.20 -6.32 -3.24
N PHE A 302 -12.11 -7.50 -2.58
CA PHE A 302 -11.38 -7.61 -1.32
C PHE A 302 -9.87 -7.44 -1.54
N PRO A 303 -9.20 -6.46 -0.88
CA PRO A 303 -7.80 -6.17 -1.14
C PRO A 303 -6.89 -7.28 -0.59
N THR A 304 -5.95 -7.74 -1.42
CA THR A 304 -4.93 -8.73 -1.00
C THR A 304 -4.12 -8.26 0.21
N ASP A 305 -3.92 -6.95 0.38
CA ASP A 305 -3.19 -6.38 1.51
C ASP A 305 -3.95 -6.48 2.84
N ALA A 306 -5.27 -6.57 2.83
CA ALA A 306 -6.08 -6.78 4.03
C ALA A 306 -6.34 -8.28 4.34
N GLN A 307 -6.01 -9.18 3.42
CA GLN A 307 -6.27 -10.61 3.60
C GLN A 307 -5.54 -11.19 4.84
N PRO A 308 -4.21 -10.92 5.08
CA PRO A 308 -3.52 -11.47 6.24
C PRO A 308 -4.08 -10.94 7.57
N VAL A 309 -4.44 -9.65 7.64
CA VAL A 309 -4.95 -9.03 8.87
C VAL A 309 -6.36 -9.50 9.21
N LEU A 310 -7.23 -9.71 8.22
CA LEU A 310 -8.54 -10.31 8.44
C LEU A 310 -8.40 -11.79 8.84
N MET A 311 -7.48 -12.54 8.21
CA MET A 311 -7.19 -13.92 8.59
C MET A 311 -6.78 -14.00 10.06
N ALA A 312 -5.87 -13.12 10.51
CA ALA A 312 -5.42 -13.08 11.90
C ALA A 312 -6.57 -12.74 12.88
N ALA A 313 -7.47 -11.83 12.50
CA ALA A 313 -8.62 -11.50 13.33
C ALA A 313 -9.57 -12.70 13.53
N LEU A 314 -9.69 -13.57 12.53
CA LEU A 314 -10.61 -14.72 12.54
C LEU A 314 -9.99 -16.02 13.09
N LEU A 315 -8.74 -16.00 13.58
CA LEU A 315 -8.09 -17.21 14.14
C LEU A 315 -8.82 -17.81 15.34
N ARG A 316 -9.59 -17.00 16.08
CA ARG A 316 -10.37 -17.43 17.24
C ARG A 316 -11.88 -17.38 16.97
N SER A 317 -12.31 -17.26 15.73
CA SER A 317 -13.72 -17.23 15.37
C SER A 317 -14.37 -18.61 15.51
N GLU A 318 -15.65 -18.65 15.84
CA GLU A 318 -16.42 -19.90 15.79
C GLU A 318 -16.63 -20.33 14.33
N GLY A 319 -16.25 -21.57 14.00
CA GLY A 319 -16.41 -22.15 12.67
C GLY A 319 -15.15 -22.08 11.81
N CYS A 320 -15.36 -22.14 10.49
CA CYS A 320 -14.29 -22.23 9.49
C CYS A 320 -14.44 -21.14 8.44
N THR A 321 -13.35 -20.42 8.15
CA THR A 321 -13.31 -19.42 7.06
C THR A 321 -12.33 -19.85 5.97
N VAL A 322 -12.74 -19.69 4.71
CA VAL A 322 -11.92 -19.99 3.53
C VAL A 322 -11.41 -18.70 2.90
N PHE A 323 -10.12 -18.60 2.69
CA PHE A 323 -9.47 -17.51 1.95
C PHE A 323 -8.97 -18.02 0.61
N VAL A 324 -9.23 -17.26 -0.46
CA VAL A 324 -8.73 -17.55 -1.82
C VAL A 324 -7.92 -16.35 -2.30
N GLU A 325 -6.62 -16.54 -2.47
CA GLU A 325 -5.70 -15.50 -2.92
C GLU A 325 -5.53 -15.54 -4.43
N ASN A 326 -6.04 -14.53 -5.13
CA ASN A 326 -6.00 -14.48 -6.60
C ASN A 326 -4.92 -13.55 -7.15
N ILE A 327 -4.29 -12.73 -6.28
CA ILE A 327 -3.35 -11.68 -6.71
C ILE A 327 -1.90 -12.16 -6.60
N PHE A 328 -1.50 -12.71 -5.42
CA PHE A 328 -0.12 -13.11 -5.17
C PHE A 328 0.03 -14.61 -4.91
N GLU A 329 1.09 -15.19 -5.44
CA GLU A 329 1.35 -16.64 -5.30
C GLU A 329 1.80 -17.02 -3.90
N ASN A 330 2.64 -16.18 -3.27
CA ASN A 330 3.27 -16.49 -1.97
C ASN A 330 2.70 -15.64 -0.83
N ARG A 331 1.38 -15.37 -0.85
CA ARG A 331 0.75 -14.49 0.17
C ARG A 331 0.69 -15.13 1.56
N TYR A 332 0.70 -16.45 1.66
CA TYR A 332 0.50 -17.18 2.91
C TYR A 332 1.78 -17.48 3.71
N ARG A 333 2.90 -16.83 3.44
CA ARG A 333 4.18 -17.05 4.13
C ARG A 333 4.12 -16.85 5.66
N HIS A 334 3.22 -16.01 6.13
CA HIS A 334 3.00 -15.73 7.55
C HIS A 334 2.26 -16.86 8.28
N VAL A 335 1.68 -17.82 7.57
CA VAL A 335 0.87 -18.90 8.15
C VAL A 335 1.72 -19.80 9.05
N ASP A 336 2.95 -20.10 8.66
CA ASP A 336 3.85 -20.92 9.49
C ASP A 336 4.11 -20.28 10.86
N GLU A 337 4.25 -18.96 10.89
CA GLU A 337 4.45 -18.23 12.14
C GLU A 337 3.15 -18.15 12.98
N LEU A 338 1.98 -18.03 12.34
CA LEU A 338 0.68 -18.13 13.03
C LEU A 338 0.46 -19.53 13.61
N SER A 339 0.88 -20.59 12.90
CA SER A 339 0.78 -21.98 13.38
C SER A 339 1.64 -22.20 14.63
N ARG A 340 2.79 -21.51 14.76
CA ARG A 340 3.60 -21.53 16.00
C ARG A 340 2.88 -20.94 17.22
N MET A 341 1.89 -20.07 16.97
CA MET A 341 1.03 -19.51 18.02
C MET A 341 -0.19 -20.38 18.32
N GLY A 342 -0.33 -21.53 17.66
CA GLY A 342 -1.44 -22.47 17.83
C GLY A 342 -2.61 -22.28 16.87
N ALA A 343 -2.44 -21.47 15.81
CA ALA A 343 -3.48 -21.33 14.80
C ALA A 343 -3.61 -22.60 13.95
N GLU A 344 -4.85 -22.98 13.64
CA GLU A 344 -5.19 -24.12 12.79
C GLU A 344 -5.50 -23.63 11.37
N ILE A 345 -4.48 -23.62 10.51
CA ILE A 345 -4.57 -23.15 9.13
C ILE A 345 -4.02 -24.21 8.19
N ARG A 346 -4.81 -24.57 7.16
CA ARG A 346 -4.37 -25.45 6.09
C ARG A 346 -4.30 -24.69 4.78
N VAL A 347 -3.11 -24.64 4.16
CA VAL A 347 -2.89 -24.00 2.86
C VAL A 347 -2.69 -25.04 1.77
N VAL A 348 -3.44 -24.89 0.66
CA VAL A 348 -3.27 -25.70 -0.55
C VAL A 348 -3.30 -24.75 -1.75
N GLY A 349 -2.15 -24.52 -2.36
CA GLY A 349 -2.01 -23.57 -3.45
C GLY A 349 -2.44 -22.16 -3.05
N ARG A 350 -3.47 -21.65 -3.70
CA ARG A 350 -4.02 -20.30 -3.45
C ARG A 350 -5.18 -20.28 -2.44
N VAL A 351 -5.45 -21.40 -1.78
CA VAL A 351 -6.56 -21.53 -0.82
C VAL A 351 -6.00 -21.78 0.57
N ALA A 352 -6.45 -20.99 1.55
CA ALA A 352 -6.22 -21.23 2.95
C ALA A 352 -7.57 -21.49 3.67
N VAL A 353 -7.61 -22.53 4.46
CA VAL A 353 -8.74 -22.90 5.32
C VAL A 353 -8.32 -22.62 6.75
N VAL A 354 -9.04 -21.74 7.44
CA VAL A 354 -8.78 -21.31 8.81
C VAL A 354 -9.88 -21.90 9.69
N ASN A 355 -9.53 -22.82 10.57
CA ASN A 355 -10.41 -23.29 11.63
C ASN A 355 -10.16 -22.45 12.88
N GLY A 356 -11.22 -21.89 13.45
CA GLY A 356 -11.08 -21.08 14.65
C GLY A 356 -10.68 -21.94 15.86
N VAL A 357 -9.71 -21.46 16.62
CA VAL A 357 -9.22 -22.11 17.83
C VAL A 357 -9.72 -21.37 19.07
N ARG A 358 -9.83 -22.06 20.20
CA ARG A 358 -10.25 -21.42 21.47
C ARG A 358 -9.21 -20.44 21.98
N THR A 359 -7.92 -20.80 21.87
CA THR A 359 -6.82 -20.06 22.45
C THR A 359 -5.65 -20.02 21.47
N LEU A 360 -5.05 -18.86 21.31
CA LEU A 360 -3.70 -18.67 20.73
C LEU A 360 -2.73 -18.46 21.89
N HIS A 361 -1.47 -18.84 21.69
CA HIS A 361 -0.42 -18.71 22.69
C HIS A 361 0.65 -17.75 22.21
N GLY A 362 1.17 -16.93 23.14
CA GLY A 362 2.32 -16.07 22.89
C GLY A 362 3.54 -16.87 22.47
N ALA A 363 4.25 -16.39 21.44
CA ALA A 363 5.41 -17.06 20.88
C ALA A 363 6.43 -16.05 20.34
N ALA A 364 7.68 -16.53 20.15
CA ALA A 364 8.66 -15.79 19.37
C ALA A 364 8.41 -16.07 17.86
N VAL A 365 8.03 -15.04 17.14
CA VAL A 365 7.68 -15.08 15.70
C VAL A 365 8.43 -14.01 14.92
N LYS A 366 8.58 -14.19 13.61
CA LYS A 366 9.30 -13.26 12.74
C LYS A 366 8.40 -12.78 11.60
N CYS A 367 8.50 -11.49 11.28
CA CYS A 367 7.83 -10.95 10.09
C CYS A 367 8.42 -11.56 8.83
N THR A 368 7.58 -12.07 7.96
CA THR A 368 7.95 -12.62 6.66
C THR A 368 7.73 -11.62 5.52
N ASP A 369 6.84 -10.67 5.73
CA ASP A 369 6.49 -9.57 4.84
C ASP A 369 5.72 -8.49 5.63
N LEU A 370 5.43 -7.35 4.99
CA LEU A 370 4.75 -6.21 5.60
C LEU A 370 3.39 -6.58 6.24
N ARG A 371 2.50 -7.23 5.49
CA ARG A 371 1.12 -7.50 5.94
C ARG A 371 1.03 -8.77 6.78
N GLY A 372 1.91 -9.74 6.51
CA GLY A 372 2.14 -10.89 7.38
C GLY A 372 2.62 -10.46 8.76
N GLY A 373 3.56 -9.50 8.84
CA GLY A 373 4.00 -8.92 10.11
C GLY A 373 2.87 -8.27 10.89
N ALA A 374 2.01 -7.48 10.24
CA ALA A 374 0.82 -6.89 10.88
C ALA A 374 -0.17 -7.96 11.36
N ALA A 375 -0.34 -9.05 10.62
CA ALA A 375 -1.15 -10.19 11.03
C ALA A 375 -0.62 -10.85 12.30
N LEU A 376 0.71 -10.99 12.43
CA LEU A 376 1.35 -11.51 13.66
C LEU A 376 1.13 -10.59 14.86
N VAL A 377 1.13 -9.27 14.64
CA VAL A 377 0.79 -8.30 15.70
C VAL A 377 -0.65 -8.52 16.18
N ILE A 378 -1.63 -8.64 15.27
CA ILE A 378 -3.04 -8.88 15.62
C ILE A 378 -3.20 -10.22 16.37
N ALA A 379 -2.55 -11.28 15.88
CA ALA A 379 -2.57 -12.58 16.56
C ALA A 379 -1.97 -12.48 17.98
N GLY A 380 -0.86 -11.73 18.14
CA GLY A 380 -0.25 -11.47 19.44
C GLY A 380 -1.15 -10.74 20.42
N LEU A 381 -1.93 -9.74 19.94
CA LEU A 381 -2.91 -9.03 20.76
C LEU A 381 -4.01 -9.95 21.29
N SER A 382 -4.36 -11.02 20.56
CA SER A 382 -5.43 -11.98 20.94
C SER A 382 -4.91 -13.27 21.58
N ALA A 383 -3.59 -13.44 21.74
CA ALA A 383 -2.96 -14.60 22.31
C ALA A 383 -2.88 -14.54 23.85
N GLU A 384 -2.80 -15.67 24.52
CA GLU A 384 -2.47 -15.75 25.94
C GLU A 384 -0.95 -15.67 26.15
N GLY A 385 -0.52 -14.81 27.08
CA GLY A 385 0.91 -14.58 27.37
C GLY A 385 1.56 -13.57 26.43
N THR A 386 2.90 -13.60 26.36
CA THR A 386 3.71 -12.60 25.65
C THR A 386 4.13 -13.10 24.27
N THR A 387 3.83 -12.34 23.23
CA THR A 387 4.34 -12.56 21.86
C THR A 387 5.51 -11.62 21.58
N ARG A 388 6.60 -12.16 21.03
CA ARG A 388 7.74 -11.40 20.54
C ARG A 388 7.81 -11.43 19.03
N VAL A 389 7.60 -10.28 18.37
CA VAL A 389 7.66 -10.15 16.92
C VAL A 389 8.98 -9.52 16.50
N THR A 390 9.74 -10.19 15.65
CA THR A 390 11.06 -9.75 15.14
C THR A 390 11.03 -9.39 13.67
N GLU A 391 12.14 -8.95 13.06
CA GLU A 391 12.26 -8.51 11.67
C GLU A 391 11.31 -7.35 11.33
N LEU A 392 11.25 -6.36 12.22
CA LEU A 392 10.33 -5.21 12.16
C LEU A 392 10.54 -4.33 10.94
N THR A 393 11.67 -4.46 10.26
CA THR A 393 11.96 -3.74 9.01
C THR A 393 10.88 -3.93 7.96
N HIS A 394 10.17 -5.07 7.98
CA HIS A 394 9.04 -5.33 7.10
C HIS A 394 7.82 -4.47 7.48
N ILE A 395 7.50 -4.37 8.77
CA ILE A 395 6.36 -3.57 9.28
C ILE A 395 6.61 -2.08 9.04
N ASP A 396 7.84 -1.60 9.29
CA ASP A 396 8.24 -0.19 9.15
C ASP A 396 8.17 0.35 7.71
N ARG A 397 7.93 -0.53 6.74
CA ARG A 397 7.65 -0.15 5.35
C ARG A 397 6.23 0.39 5.14
N GLY A 398 5.27 0.09 6.02
CA GLY A 398 3.88 0.47 5.82
C GLY A 398 3.14 1.00 7.04
N TYR A 399 3.73 0.93 8.22
CA TYR A 399 3.20 1.48 9.47
C TYR A 399 4.23 2.43 10.08
N ASP A 400 3.82 3.67 10.36
CA ASP A 400 4.71 4.71 10.95
C ASP A 400 5.20 4.28 12.34
N ALA A 401 4.28 3.84 13.20
CA ALA A 401 4.57 3.25 14.50
C ALA A 401 3.36 2.43 14.98
N ILE A 402 3.20 1.20 14.48
CA ILE A 402 2.05 0.34 14.80
C ILE A 402 1.90 0.11 16.31
N GLU A 403 3.02 0.03 17.05
CA GLU A 403 3.04 -0.12 18.49
C GLU A 403 2.52 1.10 19.23
N ARG A 404 2.84 2.30 18.77
CA ARG A 404 2.35 3.55 19.36
C ARG A 404 0.85 3.70 19.16
N ASP A 405 0.38 3.42 17.95
CA ASP A 405 -1.01 3.58 17.58
C ASP A 405 -1.91 2.57 18.32
N LEU A 406 -1.48 1.31 18.40
CA LEU A 406 -2.18 0.27 19.15
C LEU A 406 -2.11 0.52 20.67
N ALA A 407 -0.98 1.00 21.21
CA ALA A 407 -0.87 1.39 22.61
C ALA A 407 -1.80 2.57 22.95
N ALA A 408 -1.96 3.54 22.04
CA ALA A 408 -2.91 4.65 22.20
C ALA A 408 -4.37 4.17 22.27
N LEU A 409 -4.69 3.02 21.64
CA LEU A 409 -5.98 2.36 21.74
C LEU A 409 -6.09 1.39 22.95
N GLY A 410 -5.06 1.27 23.79
CA GLY A 410 -5.07 0.47 25.01
C GLY A 410 -4.36 -0.87 24.94
N ALA A 411 -3.73 -1.21 23.81
CA ALA A 411 -2.95 -2.45 23.71
C ALA A 411 -1.70 -2.40 24.61
N GLN A 412 -1.35 -3.54 25.17
CA GLN A 412 -0.07 -3.72 25.88
C GLN A 412 1.01 -4.15 24.88
N ILE A 413 1.55 -3.19 24.17
CA ILE A 413 2.54 -3.39 23.13
C ILE A 413 3.66 -2.36 23.24
N ARG A 414 4.90 -2.77 23.04
CA ARG A 414 6.06 -1.88 23.05
C ARG A 414 7.16 -2.37 22.13
N ARG A 415 7.92 -1.41 21.59
CA ARG A 415 9.13 -1.71 20.82
C ARG A 415 10.33 -1.73 21.78
N GLU A 416 11.08 -2.82 21.74
CA GLU A 416 12.28 -3.04 22.57
C GLU A 416 13.50 -3.26 21.67
N THR A 417 14.68 -2.97 22.22
CA THR A 417 15.96 -3.22 21.55
C THR A 417 16.78 -4.18 22.42
N THR A 418 17.27 -5.25 21.83
CA THR A 418 18.24 -6.15 22.45
C THR A 418 19.64 -5.61 22.27
#